data_ef42d1bd221121657d803dbbe041310e
#
_entry.id   ef42d1bd221121657d803dbbe041310e
#
_cell.length_a   1.000
_cell.length_b   1.000
_cell.length_c   1.000
_cell.angle_alpha   90.00
_cell.angle_beta   90.00
_cell.angle_gamma   90.00
#
_symmetry.space_group_name_H-M   'P 1'
#
loop_
_entity.id
_entity.type
_entity.pdbx_description
1 polymer ?
#
loop_
_entity_poly.entity_id
_entity_poly.type
_entity_poly.pdbx_seq_one_letter_code
_entity_poly.pdbx_strand_id
1 'polypeptide(L)'
;MNMKIAAAVSGLVLSIAASPSRAEHAVENRQLIIDIAGHAVPVAAGGLYDRFRSNPPLSVIASEAPELDLSWFKEMQKEKVSIGFDSYSPNFYYKNRKITAVFTADLARLKELMPEDILKQVQPLQVWPGRGAVALTAYAYEYCDNDSYNEVSLAIVTNKPGSASFGPFTLLGQSLSKDFWGYVLKLPVNTELARVRGVVGYNLPKWLTGIKVKETDANVSFEVMDSVTGKLDFVFAGKKLADLSHTADVVSNSFTNKDGTGKLTYGYALSRQLSHASSTNADAVDLKLGDGSFSTYIKSLKLGKMMKYEYVPEFQSALYAPKSLRDLGVEK
;
A
#
# COMPACT_ATOMS: atom_id res chain seq x y z
N MET A 1 57.94 66.90 -19.30
CA MET A 1 57.25 67.68 -18.25
C MET A 1 56.08 66.81 -17.76
N ASN A 2 56.34 66.11 -16.69
CA ASN A 2 55.47 65.04 -16.16
C ASN A 2 54.51 65.59 -15.12
N MET A 3 53.25 65.38 -15.33
CA MET A 3 52.26 65.66 -14.32
C MET A 3 51.49 64.37 -13.96
N LYS A 4 51.75 63.87 -12.77
CA LYS A 4 51.04 62.71 -12.17
C LYS A 4 49.74 63.22 -11.56
N ILE A 5 48.63 62.59 -11.99
CA ILE A 5 47.33 62.78 -11.34
C ILE A 5 47.04 61.54 -10.51
N ALA A 6 46.94 61.72 -9.20
CA ALA A 6 46.54 60.71 -8.26
C ALA A 6 45.00 60.61 -8.22
N ALA A 7 44.43 59.46 -8.50
CA ALA A 7 43.01 59.19 -8.30
C ALA A 7 42.82 58.45 -6.95
N ALA A 8 42.05 59.10 -6.06
CA ALA A 8 41.59 58.48 -4.82
C ALA A 8 40.43 57.54 -5.12
N VAL A 9 40.59 56.27 -4.73
CA VAL A 9 39.53 55.24 -4.76
C VAL A 9 38.93 55.17 -3.35
N SER A 10 37.69 55.70 -3.22
CA SER A 10 36.87 55.50 -2.02
C SER A 10 36.30 54.09 -2.04
N GLY A 11 36.78 53.26 -1.13
CA GLY A 11 36.23 51.91 -0.92
C GLY A 11 34.87 51.98 -0.21
N LEU A 12 33.81 51.57 -0.91
CA LEU A 12 32.50 51.33 -0.32
C LEU A 12 32.51 49.91 0.27
N VAL A 13 32.56 49.80 1.60
CA VAL A 13 32.41 48.51 2.29
C VAL A 13 30.94 48.16 2.34
N LEU A 14 30.50 47.27 1.45
CA LEU A 14 29.18 46.63 1.56
C LEU A 14 29.29 45.56 2.68
N SER A 15 28.66 45.84 3.81
CA SER A 15 28.42 44.81 4.82
C SER A 15 27.30 43.89 4.34
N ILE A 16 27.66 42.72 3.83
CA ILE A 16 26.68 41.63 3.57
C ILE A 16 26.30 41.09 4.95
N ALA A 17 25.08 41.48 5.38
CA ALA A 17 24.43 40.79 6.49
C ALA A 17 24.13 39.35 6.05
N ALA A 18 24.90 38.40 6.53
CA ALA A 18 24.59 36.98 6.40
C ALA A 18 23.28 36.71 7.14
N SER A 19 22.22 36.46 6.42
CA SER A 19 21.00 35.86 6.98
C SER A 19 21.38 34.53 7.63
N PRO A 20 20.91 34.20 8.85
CA PRO A 20 21.18 32.91 9.43
C PRO A 20 20.63 31.84 8.53
N SER A 21 21.49 30.99 7.98
CA SER A 21 21.10 29.77 7.30
C SER A 21 20.19 29.00 8.25
N ARG A 22 18.95 28.74 7.82
CA ARG A 22 18.04 27.81 8.46
C ARG A 22 18.79 26.50 8.52
N ALA A 23 19.28 26.14 9.72
CA ALA A 23 19.85 24.85 9.97
C ALA A 23 18.73 23.85 9.67
N GLU A 24 18.80 23.18 8.54
CA GLU A 24 18.10 21.93 8.31
C GLU A 24 18.52 21.02 9.45
N HIS A 25 17.63 20.83 10.40
CA HIS A 25 17.76 19.73 11.35
C HIS A 25 17.71 18.46 10.49
N ALA A 26 18.89 17.93 10.17
CA ALA A 26 19.02 16.53 9.82
C ALA A 26 18.47 15.77 11.04
N VAL A 27 17.21 15.36 10.97
CA VAL A 27 16.65 14.38 11.89
C VAL A 27 17.49 13.15 11.64
N GLU A 28 18.48 12.93 12.52
CA GLU A 28 19.20 11.67 12.58
C GLU A 28 18.14 10.59 12.55
N ASN A 29 18.17 9.68 11.58
CA ASN A 29 17.26 8.55 11.42
C ASN A 29 17.49 7.54 12.57
N ARG A 30 17.31 8.01 13.80
CA ARG A 30 17.46 7.21 14.99
C ARG A 30 16.31 6.23 15.07
N GLN A 31 16.64 4.96 15.06
CA GLN A 31 15.69 3.89 15.27
C GLN A 31 15.70 3.45 16.74
N LEU A 32 14.52 3.13 17.25
CA LEU A 32 14.33 2.43 18.50
C LEU A 32 13.92 1.00 18.19
N ILE A 33 14.33 0.06 19.04
CA ILE A 33 13.87 -1.34 18.94
C ILE A 33 12.76 -1.54 19.96
N ILE A 34 11.62 -2.01 19.49
CA ILE A 34 10.49 -2.40 20.34
C ILE A 34 10.18 -3.88 20.16
N ASP A 35 9.57 -4.50 21.16
CA ASP A 35 9.05 -5.85 21.04
C ASP A 35 7.62 -5.84 20.51
N ILE A 36 7.34 -6.66 19.49
CA ILE A 36 5.99 -6.97 19.01
C ILE A 36 5.89 -8.49 18.91
N ALA A 37 5.19 -9.13 19.83
CA ALA A 37 4.99 -10.58 19.86
C ALA A 37 6.31 -11.38 19.82
N GLY A 38 7.34 -10.93 20.53
CA GLY A 38 8.67 -11.58 20.56
C GLY A 38 9.59 -11.21 19.39
N HIS A 39 9.18 -10.30 18.51
CA HIS A 39 10.00 -9.79 17.43
C HIS A 39 10.63 -8.44 17.81
N ALA A 40 11.94 -8.32 17.65
CA ALA A 40 12.68 -7.04 17.79
C ALA A 40 12.43 -6.18 16.54
N VAL A 41 11.60 -5.15 16.67
CA VAL A 41 11.11 -4.34 15.55
C VAL A 41 11.72 -2.94 15.61
N PRO A 42 12.50 -2.51 14.60
CA PRO A 42 12.97 -1.14 14.50
C PRO A 42 11.81 -0.21 14.10
N VAL A 43 11.66 0.89 14.84
CA VAL A 43 10.68 1.96 14.58
C VAL A 43 11.39 3.32 14.57
N ALA A 44 10.85 4.30 13.86
CA ALA A 44 11.38 5.66 13.85
C ALA A 44 11.24 6.28 15.25
N ALA A 45 12.35 6.73 15.85
CA ALA A 45 12.31 7.43 17.15
C ALA A 45 11.50 8.72 17.03
N GLY A 46 10.47 8.88 17.88
CA GLY A 46 9.54 10.00 17.82
C GLY A 46 8.50 9.92 16.71
N GLY A 47 8.49 8.84 15.90
CA GLY A 47 7.46 8.56 14.92
C GLY A 47 6.09 8.31 15.54
N LEU A 48 5.04 8.25 14.72
CA LEU A 48 3.68 8.03 15.24
C LEU A 48 3.55 6.70 15.98
N TYR A 49 4.18 5.65 15.43
CA TYR A 49 4.10 4.34 16.08
C TYR A 49 4.87 4.29 17.40
N ASP A 50 6.04 4.92 17.46
CA ASP A 50 6.80 5.02 18.71
C ASP A 50 6.01 5.73 19.83
N ARG A 51 5.40 6.86 19.51
CA ARG A 51 4.67 7.68 20.49
C ARG A 51 3.30 7.10 20.89
N PHE A 52 2.59 6.45 19.96
CA PHE A 52 1.16 6.17 20.12
C PHE A 52 0.76 4.70 19.92
N ARG A 53 1.67 3.83 19.49
CA ARG A 53 1.39 2.39 19.28
C ARG A 53 0.10 2.12 18.47
N SER A 54 -0.01 2.78 17.29
CA SER A 54 -1.17 2.74 16.37
C SER A 54 -2.44 3.46 16.86
N ASN A 55 -2.35 4.27 17.89
CA ASN A 55 -3.49 5.05 18.39
C ASN A 55 -3.18 6.54 18.58
N PRO A 56 -2.68 7.25 17.57
CA PRO A 56 -2.49 8.69 17.71
C PRO A 56 -3.83 9.40 17.81
N PRO A 57 -3.97 10.39 18.72
CA PRO A 57 -5.12 11.28 18.73
C PRO A 57 -5.21 12.06 17.41
N LEU A 58 -6.42 12.21 16.86
CA LEU A 58 -6.61 12.99 15.63
C LEU A 58 -6.19 14.47 15.77
N SER A 59 -6.20 15.00 17.00
CA SER A 59 -5.68 16.36 17.27
C SER A 59 -4.17 16.47 17.05
N VAL A 60 -3.41 15.41 17.31
CA VAL A 60 -1.97 15.34 16.98
C VAL A 60 -1.77 15.33 15.48
N ILE A 61 -2.54 14.49 14.77
CA ILE A 61 -2.48 14.43 13.31
C ILE A 61 -2.83 15.80 12.69
N ALA A 62 -3.89 16.45 13.17
CA ALA A 62 -4.28 17.78 12.71
C ALA A 62 -3.21 18.86 12.99
N SER A 63 -2.44 18.71 14.05
CA SER A 63 -1.34 19.65 14.37
C SER A 63 -0.10 19.40 13.51
N GLU A 64 0.23 18.14 13.21
CA GLU A 64 1.44 17.77 12.45
C GLU A 64 1.24 17.84 10.94
N ALA A 65 0.00 17.65 10.46
CA ALA A 65 -0.37 17.69 9.05
C ALA A 65 -1.70 18.46 8.86
N PRO A 66 -1.69 19.81 9.06
CA PRO A 66 -2.90 20.62 9.05
C PRO A 66 -3.61 20.70 7.70
N GLU A 67 -2.92 20.31 6.62
CA GLU A 67 -3.48 20.24 5.26
C GLU A 67 -4.41 19.04 5.05
N LEU A 68 -4.42 18.04 5.96
CA LEU A 68 -5.20 16.82 5.79
C LEU A 68 -6.65 17.01 6.23
N ASP A 69 -7.59 16.57 5.38
CA ASP A 69 -8.99 16.43 5.78
C ASP A 69 -9.15 15.18 6.66
N LEU A 70 -9.38 15.39 7.94
CA LEU A 70 -9.58 14.30 8.92
C LEU A 70 -11.06 14.03 9.22
N SER A 71 -12.01 14.66 8.51
CA SER A 71 -13.44 14.53 8.77
C SER A 71 -13.90 13.08 8.73
N TRP A 72 -13.46 12.33 7.74
CA TRP A 72 -13.82 10.92 7.56
C TRP A 72 -13.36 10.02 8.72
N PHE A 73 -12.18 10.27 9.28
CA PHE A 73 -11.67 9.48 10.41
C PHE A 73 -12.40 9.78 11.72
N LYS A 74 -13.02 10.96 11.87
CA LYS A 74 -13.82 11.33 13.05
C LYS A 74 -15.10 10.50 13.16
N GLU A 75 -15.57 9.93 12.06
CA GLU A 75 -16.75 9.05 12.03
C GLU A 75 -16.44 7.62 12.49
N MET A 76 -15.15 7.28 12.68
CA MET A 76 -14.69 5.95 13.05
C MET A 76 -14.09 5.95 14.45
N GLN A 77 -14.58 5.04 15.29
CA GLN A 77 -14.00 4.81 16.62
C GLN A 77 -12.96 3.70 16.54
N LYS A 78 -11.77 3.95 17.10
CA LYS A 78 -10.77 2.91 17.30
C LYS A 78 -11.05 2.13 18.58
N GLU A 79 -10.97 0.81 18.47
CA GLU A 79 -11.11 -0.11 19.59
C GLU A 79 -9.80 -0.84 19.85
N LYS A 80 -9.51 -1.14 21.11
CA LYS A 80 -8.37 -1.99 21.46
C LYS A 80 -8.68 -3.41 21.03
N VAL A 81 -7.73 -4.06 20.34
CA VAL A 81 -7.84 -5.43 19.83
C VAL A 81 -6.59 -6.23 20.14
N SER A 82 -6.75 -7.55 20.28
CA SER A 82 -5.63 -8.48 20.35
C SER A 82 -5.59 -9.31 19.05
N ILE A 83 -4.53 -9.15 18.28
CA ILE A 83 -4.29 -9.82 17.00
C ILE A 83 -2.92 -10.52 17.00
N GLY A 84 -2.62 -11.28 18.05
CA GLY A 84 -1.30 -11.82 18.35
C GLY A 84 -0.41 -10.83 19.12
N PHE A 85 -0.81 -9.57 19.18
CA PHE A 85 -0.27 -8.50 20.00
C PHE A 85 -1.38 -7.44 20.23
N ASP A 86 -1.21 -6.62 21.27
CA ASP A 86 -2.13 -5.52 21.56
C ASP A 86 -2.01 -4.42 20.50
N SER A 87 -3.13 -4.02 19.93
CA SER A 87 -3.23 -2.99 18.91
C SER A 87 -4.55 -2.23 18.97
N TYR A 88 -4.77 -1.33 18.04
CA TYR A 88 -6.03 -0.62 17.85
C TYR A 88 -6.55 -0.84 16.42
N SER A 89 -7.85 -0.96 16.28
CA SER A 89 -8.54 -1.17 15.00
C SER A 89 -9.71 -0.18 14.88
N PRO A 90 -9.86 0.44 13.69
CA PRO A 90 -9.01 0.33 12.52
C PRO A 90 -7.67 1.07 12.65
N ASN A 91 -6.63 0.62 11.90
CA ASN A 91 -5.44 1.43 11.64
C ASN A 91 -5.74 2.47 10.59
N PHE A 92 -5.35 3.72 10.82
CA PHE A 92 -5.58 4.83 9.90
C PHE A 92 -4.37 5.12 9.02
N TYR A 93 -4.65 5.39 7.76
CA TYR A 93 -3.71 5.77 6.71
C TYR A 93 -4.19 7.11 6.17
N TYR A 94 -3.57 8.20 6.58
CA TYR A 94 -4.06 9.58 6.39
C TYR A 94 -3.75 10.14 5.01
N LYS A 95 -2.55 9.86 4.50
CA LYS A 95 -2.07 10.32 3.20
C LYS A 95 -1.35 9.21 2.47
N ASN A 96 -1.85 8.83 1.30
CA ASN A 96 -1.34 7.70 0.55
C ASN A 96 -1.61 7.86 -0.93
N ARG A 97 -0.85 7.10 -1.74
CA ARG A 97 -1.10 6.91 -3.18
C ARG A 97 -0.91 5.45 -3.57
N LYS A 98 -1.55 5.07 -4.66
CA LYS A 98 -1.43 3.72 -5.20
C LYS A 98 -1.61 3.70 -6.71
N ILE A 99 -1.09 2.64 -7.32
CA ILE A 99 -1.46 2.20 -8.66
C ILE A 99 -1.90 0.74 -8.59
N THR A 100 -2.92 0.39 -9.36
CA THR A 100 -3.45 -0.98 -9.45
C THR A 100 -3.59 -1.38 -10.90
N ALA A 101 -3.13 -2.58 -11.25
CA ALA A 101 -3.41 -3.19 -12.54
C ALA A 101 -4.03 -4.58 -12.32
N VAL A 102 -5.14 -4.84 -13.02
CA VAL A 102 -5.82 -6.13 -13.02
C VAL A 102 -5.48 -6.85 -14.33
N PHE A 103 -4.92 -8.06 -14.19
CA PHE A 103 -4.52 -8.90 -15.31
C PHE A 103 -5.32 -10.19 -15.33
N THR A 104 -5.48 -10.77 -16.52
CA THR A 104 -5.88 -12.18 -16.59
C THR A 104 -4.68 -13.07 -16.24
N ALA A 105 -4.93 -14.23 -15.61
CA ALA A 105 -3.90 -15.20 -15.26
C ALA A 105 -4.41 -16.64 -15.50
N ASP A 106 -3.53 -17.63 -15.51
CA ASP A 106 -3.88 -19.05 -15.68
C ASP A 106 -4.75 -19.52 -14.51
N LEU A 107 -6.02 -19.86 -14.80
CA LEU A 107 -7.01 -20.22 -13.77
C LEU A 107 -6.64 -21.48 -12.99
N ALA A 108 -6.08 -22.49 -13.66
CA ALA A 108 -5.65 -23.73 -13.00
C ALA A 108 -4.55 -23.41 -11.99
N ARG A 109 -3.56 -22.60 -12.42
CA ARG A 109 -2.48 -22.17 -11.56
C ARG A 109 -2.98 -21.36 -10.37
N LEU A 110 -3.95 -20.47 -10.55
CA LEU A 110 -4.53 -19.71 -9.43
C LEU A 110 -5.18 -20.63 -8.39
N LYS A 111 -5.90 -21.67 -8.84
CA LYS A 111 -6.50 -22.65 -7.93
C LYS A 111 -5.45 -23.47 -7.17
N GLU A 112 -4.37 -23.89 -7.82
CA GLU A 112 -3.25 -24.58 -7.18
C GLU A 112 -2.57 -23.77 -6.07
N LEU A 113 -2.57 -22.44 -6.18
CA LEU A 113 -1.93 -21.55 -5.22
C LEU A 113 -2.79 -21.24 -3.99
N MET A 114 -4.08 -21.58 -4.04
CA MET A 114 -4.99 -21.36 -2.92
C MET A 114 -5.13 -22.64 -2.09
N PRO A 115 -5.05 -22.57 -0.74
CA PRO A 115 -5.33 -23.68 0.13
C PRO A 115 -6.74 -24.24 -0.10
N GLU A 116 -6.89 -25.56 0.04
CA GLU A 116 -8.17 -26.26 -0.24
C GLU A 116 -9.35 -25.74 0.60
N ASP A 117 -9.10 -25.44 1.87
CA ASP A 117 -10.13 -24.90 2.77
C ASP A 117 -10.53 -23.46 2.42
N ILE A 118 -9.61 -22.65 1.90
CA ILE A 118 -9.92 -21.34 1.32
C ILE A 118 -10.74 -21.52 0.04
N LEU A 119 -10.36 -22.47 -0.83
CA LEU A 119 -11.11 -22.77 -2.07
C LEU A 119 -12.54 -23.25 -1.81
N LYS A 120 -12.81 -23.87 -0.66
CA LYS A 120 -14.19 -24.24 -0.25
C LYS A 120 -15.04 -23.00 0.07
N GLN A 121 -14.45 -21.86 0.40
CA GLN A 121 -15.15 -20.62 0.78
C GLN A 121 -15.27 -19.64 -0.40
N VAL A 122 -14.18 -19.53 -1.17
CA VAL A 122 -14.08 -18.58 -2.29
C VAL A 122 -13.37 -19.23 -3.49
N GLN A 123 -13.70 -18.74 -4.69
CA GLN A 123 -13.09 -19.23 -5.94
C GLN A 123 -12.43 -18.06 -6.69
N PRO A 124 -11.30 -18.28 -7.39
CA PRO A 124 -10.79 -17.31 -8.35
C PRO A 124 -11.88 -16.98 -9.37
N LEU A 125 -12.11 -15.69 -9.62
CA LEU A 125 -13.09 -15.28 -10.64
C LEU A 125 -12.57 -15.67 -12.02
N GLN A 126 -13.24 -16.59 -12.68
CA GLN A 126 -12.98 -16.91 -14.08
C GLN A 126 -13.56 -15.82 -14.97
N VAL A 127 -12.69 -14.96 -15.51
CA VAL A 127 -13.09 -13.81 -16.35
C VAL A 127 -13.12 -14.15 -17.84
N TRP A 128 -12.47 -15.26 -18.23
CA TRP A 128 -12.44 -15.82 -19.56
C TRP A 128 -12.22 -17.34 -19.49
N PRO A 129 -12.55 -18.15 -20.51
CA PRO A 129 -12.26 -19.59 -20.50
C PRO A 129 -10.79 -19.88 -20.16
N GLY A 130 -10.55 -20.61 -19.06
CA GLY A 130 -9.22 -20.93 -18.53
C GLY A 130 -8.44 -19.78 -17.93
N ARG A 131 -9.03 -18.58 -17.80
CA ARG A 131 -8.36 -17.39 -17.28
C ARG A 131 -9.10 -16.84 -16.06
N GLY A 132 -8.37 -16.69 -14.95
CA GLY A 132 -8.83 -15.96 -13.77
C GLY A 132 -8.33 -14.52 -13.77
N ALA A 133 -8.67 -13.75 -12.73
CA ALA A 133 -8.21 -12.38 -12.54
C ALA A 133 -7.24 -12.28 -11.35
N VAL A 134 -6.17 -11.52 -11.52
CA VAL A 134 -5.24 -11.10 -10.45
C VAL A 134 -5.08 -9.60 -10.46
N ALA A 135 -4.98 -9.02 -9.25
CA ALA A 135 -4.68 -7.62 -9.05
C ALA A 135 -3.24 -7.47 -8.54
N LEU A 136 -2.47 -6.63 -9.20
CA LEU A 136 -1.18 -6.13 -8.74
C LEU A 136 -1.37 -4.68 -8.32
N THR A 137 -1.15 -4.38 -7.03
CA THR A 137 -1.30 -3.03 -6.48
C THR A 137 -0.01 -2.63 -5.78
N ALA A 138 0.48 -1.44 -6.06
CA ALA A 138 1.59 -0.85 -5.34
C ALA A 138 1.13 0.40 -4.57
N TYR A 139 1.50 0.45 -3.30
CA TYR A 139 1.13 1.49 -2.35
C TYR A 139 2.35 2.25 -1.85
N ALA A 140 2.22 3.57 -1.77
CA ALA A 140 3.06 4.41 -0.94
C ALA A 140 2.20 4.97 0.20
N TYR A 141 2.39 4.46 1.40
CA TYR A 141 1.77 4.97 2.62
C TYR A 141 2.68 6.06 3.19
N GLU A 142 2.31 7.31 2.94
CA GLU A 142 3.16 8.47 3.25
C GLU A 142 3.01 8.93 4.69
N TYR A 143 1.78 8.86 5.22
CA TYR A 143 1.48 9.23 6.60
C TYR A 143 0.38 8.34 7.17
N CYS A 144 0.71 7.53 8.16
CA CYS A 144 -0.22 6.57 8.77
C CYS A 144 0.20 6.21 10.20
N ASP A 145 -0.69 5.54 10.93
CA ASP A 145 -0.48 5.10 12.32
C ASP A 145 0.78 4.25 12.55
N ASN A 146 1.27 3.60 11.50
CA ASN A 146 2.39 2.65 11.54
C ASN A 146 3.66 3.24 10.92
N ASP A 147 3.81 4.57 10.94
CA ASP A 147 4.83 5.31 10.20
C ASP A 147 4.75 5.05 8.68
N SER A 148 5.56 5.75 7.89
CA SER A 148 5.52 5.62 6.43
C SER A 148 6.18 4.33 5.94
N TYR A 149 5.59 3.70 4.92
CA TYR A 149 6.17 2.53 4.25
C TYR A 149 5.60 2.32 2.86
N ASN A 150 6.27 1.48 2.07
CA ASN A 150 5.83 1.05 0.75
C ASN A 150 5.47 -0.44 0.76
N GLU A 151 4.49 -0.80 -0.05
CA GLU A 151 3.96 -2.15 -0.14
C GLU A 151 3.58 -2.49 -1.59
N VAL A 152 3.75 -3.75 -1.99
CA VAL A 152 3.21 -4.26 -3.24
C VAL A 152 2.39 -5.51 -2.96
N SER A 153 1.13 -5.50 -3.38
CA SER A 153 0.19 -6.61 -3.23
C SER A 153 -0.02 -7.32 -4.56
N LEU A 154 0.12 -8.64 -4.56
CA LEU A 154 -0.35 -9.51 -5.62
C LEU A 154 -1.45 -10.41 -5.06
N ALA A 155 -2.67 -10.26 -5.56
CA ALA A 155 -3.84 -10.96 -5.04
C ALA A 155 -4.68 -11.58 -6.16
N ILE A 156 -5.22 -12.76 -5.91
CA ILE A 156 -6.27 -13.37 -6.76
C ILE A 156 -7.58 -12.63 -6.47
N VAL A 157 -8.29 -12.22 -7.52
CA VAL A 157 -9.64 -11.69 -7.38
C VAL A 157 -10.61 -12.86 -7.22
N THR A 158 -11.42 -12.84 -6.14
CA THR A 158 -12.34 -13.92 -5.78
C THR A 158 -13.77 -13.42 -5.65
N ASN A 159 -14.74 -14.34 -5.59
CA ASN A 159 -16.06 -14.02 -5.07
C ASN A 159 -16.00 -13.74 -3.56
N LYS A 160 -17.04 -13.10 -3.03
CA LYS A 160 -17.25 -12.96 -1.59
C LYS A 160 -17.52 -14.35 -0.97
N PRO A 161 -17.00 -14.67 0.24
CA PRO A 161 -17.35 -15.89 0.94
C PRO A 161 -18.85 -16.08 1.04
N GLY A 162 -19.32 -17.31 0.79
CA GLY A 162 -20.74 -17.65 0.80
C GLY A 162 -21.56 -17.18 -0.40
N SER A 163 -20.97 -16.47 -1.37
CA SER A 163 -21.66 -16.05 -2.59
C SER A 163 -21.29 -16.94 -3.79
N ALA A 164 -22.23 -17.09 -4.74
CA ALA A 164 -21.92 -17.76 -5.99
C ALA A 164 -20.98 -16.91 -6.87
N SER A 165 -20.12 -17.60 -7.65
CA SER A 165 -19.26 -16.96 -8.64
C SER A 165 -19.87 -17.07 -10.02
N PHE A 166 -20.17 -15.94 -10.64
CA PHE A 166 -20.68 -15.82 -12.02
C PHE A 166 -19.60 -15.24 -12.95
N GLY A 167 -18.32 -15.45 -12.61
CA GLY A 167 -17.19 -15.01 -13.42
C GLY A 167 -17.14 -13.50 -13.65
N PRO A 168 -17.18 -13.04 -14.91
CA PRO A 168 -17.06 -11.62 -15.23
C PRO A 168 -18.21 -10.77 -14.66
N PHE A 169 -19.40 -11.34 -14.49
CA PHE A 169 -20.55 -10.65 -13.88
C PHE A 169 -20.34 -10.39 -12.39
N THR A 170 -19.67 -11.31 -11.67
CA THR A 170 -19.28 -11.09 -10.28
C THR A 170 -18.27 -9.95 -10.18
N LEU A 171 -17.27 -9.91 -11.07
CA LEU A 171 -16.30 -8.81 -11.12
C LEU A 171 -16.97 -7.47 -11.42
N LEU A 172 -17.92 -7.44 -12.35
CA LEU A 172 -18.70 -6.24 -12.66
C LEU A 172 -19.53 -5.80 -11.43
N GLY A 173 -20.20 -6.75 -10.76
CA GLY A 173 -20.94 -6.47 -9.52
C GLY A 173 -20.06 -5.87 -8.43
N GLN A 174 -18.89 -6.43 -8.18
CA GLN A 174 -17.91 -5.89 -7.23
C GLN A 174 -17.44 -4.47 -7.63
N SER A 175 -17.25 -4.23 -8.92
CA SER A 175 -16.86 -2.91 -9.42
C SER A 175 -17.98 -1.87 -9.23
N LEU A 176 -19.24 -2.24 -9.43
CA LEU A 176 -20.39 -1.35 -9.24
C LEU A 176 -20.68 -1.07 -7.77
N SER A 177 -20.57 -2.11 -6.91
CA SER A 177 -20.76 -1.97 -5.46
C SER A 177 -19.53 -1.40 -4.73
N LYS A 178 -18.39 -1.31 -5.42
CA LYS A 178 -17.09 -0.93 -4.82
C LYS A 178 -16.70 -1.82 -3.63
N ASP A 179 -17.09 -3.11 -3.66
CA ASP A 179 -16.79 -4.13 -2.64
C ASP A 179 -16.02 -5.28 -3.28
N PHE A 180 -14.68 -5.18 -3.23
CA PHE A 180 -13.76 -6.13 -3.86
C PHE A 180 -13.32 -7.20 -2.88
N TRP A 181 -13.22 -8.44 -3.38
CA TRP A 181 -12.77 -9.60 -2.62
C TRP A 181 -11.57 -10.27 -3.28
N GLY A 182 -10.65 -10.76 -2.46
CA GLY A 182 -9.46 -11.42 -2.96
C GLY A 182 -8.82 -12.39 -1.97
N TYR A 183 -7.80 -13.08 -2.48
CA TYR A 183 -6.86 -13.88 -1.72
C TYR A 183 -5.45 -13.40 -1.99
N VAL A 184 -4.75 -12.96 -0.94
CA VAL A 184 -3.41 -12.35 -1.07
C VAL A 184 -2.36 -13.44 -1.26
N LEU A 185 -1.68 -13.43 -2.40
CA LEU A 185 -0.62 -14.38 -2.73
C LEU A 185 0.75 -13.94 -2.21
N LYS A 186 1.06 -12.65 -2.35
CA LYS A 186 2.36 -12.06 -2.03
C LYS A 186 2.18 -10.60 -1.61
N LEU A 187 2.96 -10.17 -0.60
CA LEU A 187 2.81 -8.83 -0.03
C LEU A 187 4.14 -8.26 0.53
N PRO A 188 5.17 -8.03 -0.34
CA PRO A 188 6.41 -7.40 0.12
C PRO A 188 6.19 -6.00 0.67
N VAL A 189 6.97 -5.66 1.70
CA VAL A 189 7.00 -4.36 2.37
C VAL A 189 8.44 -3.92 2.61
N ASN A 190 8.67 -2.62 2.81
CA ASN A 190 10.01 -2.08 3.02
C ASN A 190 10.31 -1.71 4.47
N THR A 191 9.41 -1.99 5.43
CA THR A 191 9.67 -1.80 6.86
C THR A 191 9.37 -3.06 7.66
N GLU A 192 10.19 -3.32 8.69
CA GLU A 192 10.00 -4.46 9.58
C GLU A 192 8.72 -4.32 10.39
N LEU A 193 8.34 -3.10 10.77
CA LEU A 193 7.08 -2.83 11.46
C LEU A 193 5.88 -3.31 10.65
N ALA A 194 5.81 -2.93 9.36
CA ALA A 194 4.72 -3.37 8.48
C ALA A 194 4.74 -4.89 8.24
N ARG A 195 5.94 -5.51 8.18
CA ARG A 195 6.08 -6.96 8.04
C ARG A 195 5.54 -7.69 9.26
N VAL A 196 6.06 -7.39 10.46
CA VAL A 196 5.69 -8.10 11.69
C VAL A 196 4.21 -7.95 11.98
N ARG A 197 3.69 -6.72 11.91
CA ARG A 197 2.26 -6.46 12.14
C ARG A 197 1.37 -7.22 11.15
N GLY A 198 1.77 -7.31 9.89
CA GLY A 198 1.00 -8.02 8.87
C GLY A 198 1.08 -9.55 8.99
N VAL A 199 2.26 -10.09 9.31
CA VAL A 199 2.44 -11.54 9.51
C VAL A 199 1.75 -12.01 10.79
N VAL A 200 2.05 -11.37 11.93
CA VAL A 200 1.52 -11.81 13.23
C VAL A 200 0.02 -11.48 13.36
N GLY A 201 -0.39 -10.26 12.99
CA GLY A 201 -1.75 -9.80 13.21
C GLY A 201 -2.76 -10.26 12.18
N TYR A 202 -2.33 -10.52 10.94
CA TYR A 202 -3.23 -10.82 9.82
C TYR A 202 -2.89 -12.11 9.10
N ASN A 203 -1.81 -12.79 9.50
CA ASN A 203 -1.26 -13.97 8.80
C ASN A 203 -1.08 -13.73 7.29
N LEU A 204 -0.67 -12.52 6.92
CA LEU A 204 -0.43 -12.13 5.53
C LEU A 204 0.96 -12.58 5.07
N PRO A 205 1.14 -12.94 3.78
CA PRO A 205 2.39 -13.44 3.23
C PRO A 205 3.39 -12.28 2.98
N LYS A 206 3.72 -11.54 4.05
CA LYS A 206 4.65 -10.41 4.00
C LYS A 206 6.10 -10.85 4.18
N TRP A 207 6.97 -10.19 3.45
CA TRP A 207 8.42 -10.25 3.68
C TRP A 207 9.05 -8.87 3.48
N LEU A 208 10.22 -8.68 4.10
CA LEU A 208 10.96 -7.44 4.02
C LEU A 208 11.80 -7.40 2.75
N THR A 209 11.69 -6.32 1.97
CA THR A 209 12.54 -6.04 0.82
C THR A 209 12.61 -4.54 0.53
N GLY A 210 13.59 -4.11 -0.28
CA GLY A 210 13.67 -2.73 -0.76
C GLY A 210 12.54 -2.44 -1.76
N ILE A 211 11.77 -1.39 -1.51
CA ILE A 211 10.76 -0.87 -2.45
C ILE A 211 10.98 0.63 -2.59
N LYS A 212 11.37 1.07 -3.78
CA LYS A 212 11.61 2.49 -4.10
C LYS A 212 10.48 3.01 -4.98
N VAL A 213 9.93 4.16 -4.61
CA VAL A 213 8.97 4.88 -5.43
C VAL A 213 9.72 5.93 -6.24
N LYS A 214 9.47 5.99 -7.54
CA LYS A 214 9.98 7.02 -8.44
C LYS A 214 8.81 7.67 -9.17
N GLU A 215 8.89 8.95 -9.33
CA GLU A 215 7.86 9.75 -9.96
C GLU A 215 8.47 10.70 -10.97
N THR A 216 7.82 10.80 -12.13
CA THR A 216 8.09 11.79 -13.17
C THR A 216 6.80 12.53 -13.46
N ASP A 217 6.82 13.52 -14.35
CA ASP A 217 5.60 14.22 -14.76
C ASP A 217 4.56 13.27 -15.37
N ALA A 218 5.01 12.24 -16.08
CA ALA A 218 4.15 11.31 -16.84
C ALA A 218 3.82 10.02 -16.11
N ASN A 219 4.68 9.54 -15.20
CA ASN A 219 4.57 8.20 -14.64
C ASN A 219 4.89 8.15 -13.15
N VAL A 220 4.30 7.17 -12.47
CA VAL A 220 4.73 6.71 -11.15
C VAL A 220 5.20 5.25 -11.27
N SER A 221 6.29 4.91 -10.59
CA SER A 221 6.85 3.54 -10.63
C SER A 221 7.30 3.08 -9.26
N PHE A 222 7.17 1.77 -9.04
CA PHE A 222 7.65 1.07 -7.87
C PHE A 222 8.72 0.06 -8.31
N GLU A 223 9.93 0.25 -7.80
CA GLU A 223 11.06 -0.64 -8.00
C GLU A 223 11.17 -1.56 -6.80
N VAL A 224 11.04 -2.87 -7.01
CA VAL A 224 11.12 -3.88 -5.94
C VAL A 224 12.41 -4.65 -6.07
N MET A 225 13.13 -4.77 -4.96
CA MET A 225 14.39 -5.49 -4.90
C MET A 225 14.14 -6.95 -4.55
N ASP A 226 14.98 -7.84 -5.05
CA ASP A 226 15.02 -9.22 -4.56
C ASP A 226 15.61 -9.22 -3.14
N SER A 227 14.90 -9.84 -2.20
CA SER A 227 15.27 -9.82 -0.78
C SER A 227 16.54 -10.58 -0.45
N VAL A 228 16.99 -11.48 -1.33
CA VAL A 228 18.20 -12.29 -1.13
C VAL A 228 19.42 -11.61 -1.72
N THR A 229 19.30 -11.12 -2.95
CA THR A 229 20.43 -10.56 -3.70
C THR A 229 20.57 -9.05 -3.56
N GLY A 230 19.52 -8.35 -3.12
CA GLY A 230 19.44 -6.89 -3.06
C GLY A 230 19.38 -6.21 -4.44
N LYS A 231 19.35 -6.98 -5.53
CA LYS A 231 19.26 -6.46 -6.90
C LYS A 231 17.81 -6.13 -7.27
N LEU A 232 17.63 -5.28 -8.28
CA LEU A 232 16.31 -4.98 -8.84
C LEU A 232 15.65 -6.26 -9.35
N ASP A 233 14.48 -6.61 -8.78
CA ASP A 233 13.70 -7.77 -9.18
C ASP A 233 12.64 -7.39 -10.22
N PHE A 234 11.78 -6.41 -9.93
CA PHE A 234 10.83 -5.94 -10.93
C PHE A 234 10.51 -4.46 -10.80
N VAL A 235 9.96 -3.89 -11.88
CA VAL A 235 9.42 -2.53 -11.90
C VAL A 235 7.95 -2.60 -12.29
N PHE A 236 7.09 -2.03 -11.46
CA PHE A 236 5.70 -1.78 -11.79
C PHE A 236 5.50 -0.28 -11.97
N ALA A 237 5.30 0.14 -13.22
CA ALA A 237 5.09 1.54 -13.58
C ALA A 237 3.70 1.74 -14.19
N GLY A 238 3.11 2.89 -13.90
CA GLY A 238 1.83 3.31 -14.46
C GLY A 238 1.85 4.77 -14.87
N LYS A 239 1.10 5.10 -15.91
CA LYS A 239 0.92 6.49 -16.35
C LYS A 239 0.09 7.26 -15.33
N LYS A 240 0.47 8.50 -15.08
CA LYS A 240 -0.40 9.48 -14.43
C LYS A 240 -1.51 9.84 -15.43
N LEU A 241 -2.74 9.49 -15.05
CA LEU A 241 -3.90 9.80 -15.88
C LEU A 241 -4.37 11.23 -15.60
N ALA A 242 -4.68 11.99 -16.64
CA ALA A 242 -5.01 13.42 -16.53
C ALA A 242 -6.45 13.66 -16.05
N ASP A 243 -7.40 12.80 -16.46
CA ASP A 243 -8.81 12.97 -16.18
C ASP A 243 -9.17 12.39 -14.80
N LEU A 244 -8.73 13.05 -13.74
CA LEU A 244 -8.98 12.64 -12.36
C LEU A 244 -10.42 12.96 -11.95
N SER A 245 -11.12 11.94 -11.43
CA SER A 245 -12.33 12.15 -10.63
C SER A 245 -11.90 12.59 -9.21
N HIS A 246 -12.59 13.57 -8.66
CA HIS A 246 -12.41 14.05 -7.29
C HIS A 246 -13.62 13.72 -6.40
N THR A 247 -14.42 12.73 -6.81
CA THR A 247 -15.47 12.18 -5.94
C THR A 247 -14.81 11.33 -4.85
N ALA A 248 -15.14 11.61 -3.59
CA ALA A 248 -14.59 10.89 -2.45
C ALA A 248 -15.23 9.49 -2.32
N ASP A 249 -14.97 8.63 -3.29
CA ASP A 249 -15.53 7.28 -3.34
C ASP A 249 -14.93 6.38 -2.26
N VAL A 250 -15.78 5.72 -1.48
CA VAL A 250 -15.34 4.69 -0.52
C VAL A 250 -15.38 3.32 -1.19
N VAL A 251 -14.24 2.65 -1.20
CA VAL A 251 -14.03 1.31 -1.76
C VAL A 251 -13.67 0.36 -0.64
N SER A 252 -14.37 -0.77 -0.54
CA SER A 252 -14.02 -1.88 0.34
C SER A 252 -13.10 -2.86 -0.39
N ASN A 253 -11.96 -3.17 0.22
CA ASN A 253 -11.04 -4.19 -0.25
C ASN A 253 -10.93 -5.26 0.85
N SER A 254 -11.53 -6.41 0.60
CA SER A 254 -11.61 -7.53 1.53
C SER A 254 -10.75 -8.69 1.05
N PHE A 255 -10.21 -9.45 1.99
CA PHE A 255 -9.44 -10.65 1.68
C PHE A 255 -9.81 -11.79 2.62
N THR A 256 -9.97 -12.99 2.05
CA THR A 256 -10.17 -14.22 2.81
C THR A 256 -8.81 -14.78 3.20
N ASN A 257 -8.67 -15.24 4.43
CA ASN A 257 -7.41 -15.78 4.95
C ASN A 257 -7.67 -16.79 6.08
N LYS A 258 -6.61 -17.24 6.73
CA LYS A 258 -6.60 -17.94 8.03
C LYS A 258 -5.85 -17.11 9.05
N ASP A 259 -6.19 -17.25 10.31
CA ASP A 259 -5.34 -16.75 11.39
C ASP A 259 -4.17 -17.72 11.67
N GLY A 260 -3.32 -17.35 12.63
CA GLY A 260 -2.16 -18.15 13.03
C GLY A 260 -2.53 -19.52 13.64
N THR A 261 -3.79 -19.78 13.97
CA THR A 261 -4.31 -21.07 14.48
C THR A 261 -4.94 -21.91 13.36
N GLY A 262 -5.01 -21.38 12.13
CA GLY A 262 -5.62 -22.05 10.97
C GLY A 262 -7.13 -21.81 10.83
N LYS A 263 -7.74 -20.99 11.70
CA LYS A 263 -9.15 -20.62 11.61
C LYS A 263 -9.38 -19.66 10.45
N LEU A 264 -10.46 -19.90 9.68
CA LEU A 264 -10.85 -19.06 8.55
C LEU A 264 -11.28 -17.66 9.03
N THR A 265 -10.70 -16.66 8.40
CA THR A 265 -10.92 -15.25 8.69
C THR A 265 -11.09 -14.43 7.43
N TYR A 266 -11.57 -13.21 7.56
CA TYR A 266 -11.44 -12.18 6.55
C TYR A 266 -10.92 -10.89 7.18
N GLY A 267 -10.11 -10.16 6.43
CA GLY A 267 -9.72 -8.80 6.74
C GLY A 267 -10.29 -7.86 5.67
N TYR A 268 -10.44 -6.60 6.01
CA TYR A 268 -10.87 -5.59 5.04
C TYR A 268 -10.30 -4.22 5.35
N ALA A 269 -10.13 -3.44 4.30
CA ALA A 269 -9.79 -2.04 4.38
C ALA A 269 -10.83 -1.21 3.63
N LEU A 270 -11.34 -0.17 4.27
CA LEU A 270 -12.10 0.87 3.61
C LEU A 270 -11.10 1.91 3.09
N SER A 271 -11.24 2.29 1.83
CA SER A 271 -10.37 3.29 1.18
C SER A 271 -11.23 4.41 0.59
N ARG A 272 -11.06 5.63 1.11
CA ARG A 272 -11.68 6.83 0.56
C ARG A 272 -10.75 7.41 -0.50
N GLN A 273 -11.10 7.23 -1.77
CA GLN A 273 -10.32 7.74 -2.90
C GLN A 273 -10.64 9.23 -3.10
N LEU A 274 -9.70 10.11 -2.79
CA LEU A 274 -9.89 11.57 -2.91
C LEU A 274 -9.68 12.04 -4.36
N SER A 275 -8.76 11.39 -5.07
CA SER A 275 -8.64 11.54 -6.51
C SER A 275 -8.25 10.23 -7.17
N HIS A 276 -8.87 9.92 -8.32
CA HIS A 276 -8.62 8.67 -9.02
C HIS A 276 -8.98 8.75 -10.50
N ALA A 277 -8.35 7.93 -11.30
CA ALA A 277 -8.68 7.70 -12.70
C ALA A 277 -8.42 6.26 -13.09
N SER A 278 -9.06 5.77 -14.13
CA SER A 278 -8.82 4.43 -14.64
C SER A 278 -8.72 4.37 -16.17
N SER A 279 -8.02 3.36 -16.66
CA SER A 279 -7.84 3.10 -18.09
C SER A 279 -7.90 1.60 -18.38
N THR A 280 -8.40 1.25 -19.56
CA THR A 280 -8.32 -0.12 -20.11
C THR A 280 -7.24 -0.23 -21.20
N ASN A 281 -6.52 0.87 -21.48
CA ASN A 281 -5.42 0.89 -22.43
C ASN A 281 -4.20 0.16 -21.83
N ALA A 282 -3.71 -0.87 -22.49
CA ALA A 282 -2.55 -1.64 -22.05
C ALA A 282 -1.28 -0.79 -21.90
N ASP A 283 -1.14 0.27 -22.69
CA ASP A 283 0.00 1.18 -22.64
C ASP A 283 0.02 2.07 -21.37
N ALA A 284 -1.02 2.00 -20.55
CA ALA A 284 -1.05 2.71 -19.28
C ALA A 284 -0.16 2.05 -18.20
N VAL A 285 0.29 0.82 -18.43
CA VAL A 285 1.09 0.02 -17.50
C VAL A 285 2.33 -0.52 -18.17
N ASP A 286 3.47 -0.42 -17.50
CA ASP A 286 4.72 -1.09 -17.84
C ASP A 286 5.14 -1.97 -16.66
N LEU A 287 5.17 -3.29 -16.87
CA LEU A 287 5.58 -4.28 -15.88
C LEU A 287 6.84 -4.99 -16.40
N LYS A 288 7.99 -4.63 -15.84
CA LYS A 288 9.29 -5.24 -16.19
C LYS A 288 9.65 -6.26 -15.12
N LEU A 289 9.70 -7.52 -15.50
CA LEU A 289 10.04 -8.64 -14.63
C LEU A 289 11.50 -9.06 -14.85
N GLY A 290 12.30 -9.03 -13.78
CA GLY A 290 13.66 -9.56 -13.74
C GLY A 290 13.70 -11.07 -13.47
N ASP A 291 14.78 -11.53 -12.83
CA ASP A 291 15.02 -12.96 -12.55
C ASP A 291 15.01 -13.29 -11.06
N GLY A 292 14.62 -12.34 -10.19
CA GLY A 292 14.47 -12.58 -8.78
C GLY A 292 13.24 -13.42 -8.44
N SER A 293 13.11 -13.73 -7.16
CA SER A 293 12.11 -14.67 -6.65
C SER A 293 10.68 -14.21 -6.90
N PHE A 294 10.39 -12.90 -6.74
CA PHE A 294 9.03 -12.40 -6.94
C PHE A 294 8.66 -12.29 -8.42
N SER A 295 9.59 -11.86 -9.29
CA SER A 295 9.41 -11.89 -10.74
C SER A 295 9.16 -13.29 -11.26
N THR A 296 9.94 -14.27 -10.79
CA THR A 296 9.75 -15.69 -11.13
C THR A 296 8.37 -16.19 -10.71
N TYR A 297 7.91 -15.80 -9.52
CA TYR A 297 6.56 -16.11 -9.06
C TYR A 297 5.48 -15.49 -9.95
N ILE A 298 5.60 -14.20 -10.31
CA ILE A 298 4.67 -13.52 -11.21
C ILE A 298 4.65 -14.19 -12.59
N LYS A 299 5.82 -14.53 -13.16
CA LYS A 299 5.94 -15.26 -14.44
C LYS A 299 5.18 -16.60 -14.39
N SER A 300 5.19 -17.30 -13.25
CA SER A 300 4.49 -18.58 -13.08
C SER A 300 2.96 -18.48 -13.19
N LEU A 301 2.38 -17.28 -13.01
CA LEU A 301 0.95 -17.03 -13.17
C LEU A 301 0.52 -16.92 -14.64
N LYS A 302 1.49 -16.83 -15.56
CA LYS A 302 1.25 -16.65 -17.01
C LYS A 302 0.27 -15.48 -17.24
N LEU A 303 0.63 -14.29 -16.74
CA LEU A 303 -0.17 -13.08 -16.91
C LEU A 303 -0.51 -12.88 -18.39
N GLY A 304 -1.76 -12.53 -18.65
CA GLY A 304 -2.25 -12.21 -19.98
C GLY A 304 -2.66 -10.74 -20.07
N LYS A 305 -3.80 -10.49 -20.73
CA LYS A 305 -4.28 -9.14 -21.00
C LYS A 305 -4.48 -8.36 -19.67
N MET A 306 -3.97 -7.12 -19.63
CA MET A 306 -4.35 -6.13 -18.65
C MET A 306 -5.81 -5.71 -18.93
N MET A 307 -6.66 -5.85 -17.93
CA MET A 307 -8.10 -5.60 -18.02
C MET A 307 -8.46 -4.18 -17.58
N LYS A 308 -7.80 -3.70 -16.52
CA LYS A 308 -8.00 -2.37 -15.94
C LYS A 308 -6.71 -1.90 -15.28
N TYR A 309 -6.39 -0.64 -15.46
CA TYR A 309 -5.42 0.11 -14.67
C TYR A 309 -6.16 1.18 -13.88
N GLU A 310 -5.75 1.43 -12.65
CA GLU A 310 -6.25 2.50 -11.79
C GLU A 310 -5.08 3.30 -11.22
N TYR A 311 -5.12 4.61 -11.38
CA TYR A 311 -4.21 5.57 -10.79
C TYR A 311 -4.95 6.36 -9.70
N VAL A 312 -4.46 6.26 -8.46
CA VAL A 312 -5.05 6.93 -7.29
C VAL A 312 -3.94 7.73 -6.62
N PRO A 313 -3.71 8.98 -7.04
CA PRO A 313 -2.65 9.83 -6.47
C PRO A 313 -2.92 10.24 -5.03
N GLU A 314 -4.18 10.17 -4.58
CA GLU A 314 -4.52 10.53 -3.21
C GLU A 314 -5.68 9.68 -2.68
N PHE A 315 -5.45 8.99 -1.56
CA PHE A 315 -6.49 8.28 -0.83
C PHE A 315 -6.20 8.22 0.66
N GLN A 316 -7.26 8.03 1.42
CA GLN A 316 -7.26 7.71 2.85
C GLN A 316 -7.72 6.27 3.03
N SER A 317 -7.27 5.60 4.11
CA SER A 317 -7.72 4.23 4.35
C SER A 317 -7.82 3.91 5.85
N ALA A 318 -8.70 2.96 6.16
CA ALA A 318 -8.90 2.39 7.48
C ALA A 318 -8.85 0.87 7.36
N LEU A 319 -7.79 0.23 7.91
CA LEU A 319 -7.59 -1.22 7.91
C LEU A 319 -8.12 -1.81 9.21
N TYR A 320 -9.11 -2.67 9.12
CA TYR A 320 -9.75 -3.32 10.25
C TYR A 320 -9.04 -4.62 10.63
N ALA A 321 -9.07 -4.94 11.93
CA ALA A 321 -8.61 -6.22 12.44
C ALA A 321 -9.36 -7.39 11.79
N PRO A 322 -8.71 -8.55 11.58
CA PRO A 322 -9.35 -9.71 11.00
C PRO A 322 -10.57 -10.17 11.82
N LYS A 323 -11.61 -10.60 11.11
CA LYS A 323 -12.85 -11.15 11.68
C LYS A 323 -13.02 -12.60 11.28
N SER A 324 -13.80 -13.37 12.05
CA SER A 324 -14.17 -14.73 11.68
C SER A 324 -15.07 -14.74 10.45
N LEU A 325 -14.93 -15.72 9.55
CA LEU A 325 -15.90 -15.93 8.47
C LEU A 325 -17.33 -16.20 9.00
N ARG A 326 -17.47 -16.68 10.24
CA ARG A 326 -18.77 -16.82 10.91
C ARG A 326 -19.53 -15.51 11.00
N ASP A 327 -18.84 -14.38 11.13
CA ASP A 327 -19.45 -13.04 11.19
C ASP A 327 -20.12 -12.64 9.86
N LEU A 328 -19.80 -13.34 8.77
CA LEU A 328 -20.49 -13.22 7.48
C LEU A 328 -21.65 -14.22 7.33
N GLY A 329 -21.91 -15.06 8.32
CA GLY A 329 -22.92 -16.12 8.25
C GLY A 329 -22.54 -17.32 7.35
N VAL A 330 -21.28 -17.46 6.99
CA VAL A 330 -20.79 -18.45 6.01
C VAL A 330 -20.40 -19.78 6.66
N GLU A 331 -19.94 -19.77 7.89
CA GLU A 331 -19.63 -20.97 8.68
C GLU A 331 -20.74 -21.22 9.72
N LYS A 332 -21.31 -22.42 9.66
CA LYS A 332 -22.19 -22.94 10.71
C LYS A 332 -21.37 -23.67 11.77
#